data_5214fc3cdc196640a85e1b7b9bdb3cc0
#
_entry.id   5214fc3cdc196640a85e1b7b9bdb3cc0
#
_cell.length_a   1.000
_cell.length_b   1.000
_cell.length_c   1.000
_cell.angle_alpha   90.00
_cell.angle_beta   90.00
_cell.angle_gamma   90.00
#
_symmetry.space_group_name_H-M   'P 1'
#
loop_
_entity.id
_entity.type
_entity.pdbx_description
1 polymer ?
#
loop_
_entity_poly.entity_id
_entity_poly.type
_entity_poly.pdbx_seq_one_letter_code
_entity_poly.pdbx_strand_id
1 'polypeptide(L)'
;MKKTAILLLYYFLLIGCNSFINSKESDLESLQLKSSFIDLEENNLDFSKFNNGKVVVSFWATWCAPCIKEMPSIKRAEEILDDYGYTFLLVSDETIDKISNFKNEMNFDLKFLKSNKSFESIGVYAMPTSYIFDENGKIVETFVGVIKWDSEEIINKLKAL
;
A
#
# COMPACT_ATOMS: atom_id res chain seq x y z
N MET A 1 6.15 49.51 13.29
CA MET A 1 6.60 48.22 13.91
C MET A 1 5.49 47.30 14.35
N LYS A 2 4.30 47.74 14.82
CA LYS A 2 3.17 46.83 15.22
C LYS A 2 2.45 46.16 14.06
N LYS A 3 2.37 46.78 12.87
CA LYS A 3 1.67 46.22 11.71
C LYS A 3 2.41 45.04 11.03
N THR A 4 3.74 45.05 11.06
CA THR A 4 4.58 43.97 10.50
C THR A 4 4.56 42.72 11.34
N ALA A 5 4.44 42.83 12.66
CA ALA A 5 4.34 41.70 13.58
C ALA A 5 3.00 40.94 13.42
N ILE A 6 1.89 41.66 13.17
CA ILE A 6 0.55 41.06 12.97
C ILE A 6 0.49 40.27 11.64
N LEU A 7 1.13 40.81 10.58
CA LEU A 7 1.19 40.10 9.27
C LEU A 7 2.01 38.82 9.34
N LEU A 8 3.09 38.77 10.10
CA LEU A 8 3.91 37.58 10.32
C LEU A 8 3.16 36.54 11.15
N LEU A 9 2.38 36.95 12.16
CA LEU A 9 1.54 36.03 12.95
C LEU A 9 0.43 35.38 12.08
N TYR A 10 -0.19 36.16 11.17
CA TYR A 10 -1.23 35.66 10.27
C TYR A 10 -0.66 34.69 9.24
N TYR A 11 0.57 34.92 8.77
CA TYR A 11 1.28 34.03 7.84
C TYR A 11 1.63 32.68 8.50
N PHE A 12 2.07 32.70 9.78
CA PHE A 12 2.33 31.48 10.55
C PHE A 12 1.07 30.65 10.84
N LEU A 13 -0.06 31.32 11.09
CA LEU A 13 -1.36 30.62 11.30
C LEU A 13 -1.86 29.94 10.03
N LEU A 14 -1.64 30.52 8.84
CA LEU A 14 -2.07 29.92 7.57
C LEU A 14 -1.21 28.70 7.17
N ILE A 15 0.11 28.72 7.47
CA ILE A 15 1.01 27.59 7.17
C ILE A 15 0.73 26.43 8.12
N GLY A 16 0.49 26.68 9.41
CA GLY A 16 0.19 25.65 10.40
C GLY A 16 -1.14 24.93 10.13
N CYS A 17 -2.15 25.64 9.61
CA CYS A 17 -3.46 25.05 9.34
C CYS A 17 -3.44 24.09 8.12
N ASN A 18 -2.70 24.40 7.07
CA ASN A 18 -2.60 23.55 5.88
C ASN A 18 -1.87 22.23 6.14
N SER A 19 -0.82 22.24 6.97
CA SER A 19 -0.09 21.01 7.31
C SER A 19 -0.93 20.05 8.17
N PHE A 20 -1.78 20.58 9.04
CA PHE A 20 -2.62 19.77 9.93
C PHE A 20 -3.82 19.14 9.21
N ILE A 21 -4.37 19.81 8.22
CA ILE A 21 -5.48 19.31 7.39
C ILE A 21 -4.97 18.18 6.49
N ASN A 22 -3.81 18.35 5.86
CA ASN A 22 -3.24 17.39 4.92
C ASN A 22 -2.83 16.06 5.60
N SER A 23 -2.31 16.10 6.83
CA SER A 23 -1.97 14.89 7.59
C SER A 23 -3.22 14.09 7.99
N LYS A 24 -4.29 14.77 8.39
CA LYS A 24 -5.54 14.12 8.83
C LYS A 24 -6.30 13.48 7.66
N GLU A 25 -6.22 14.06 6.47
CA GLU A 25 -6.84 13.52 5.26
C GLU A 25 -6.09 12.26 4.77
N SER A 26 -4.77 12.24 4.79
CA SER A 26 -3.96 11.07 4.46
C SER A 26 -4.16 9.91 5.44
N ASP A 27 -4.35 10.20 6.73
CA ASP A 27 -4.60 9.19 7.75
C ASP A 27 -6.00 8.56 7.58
N LEU A 28 -7.01 9.36 7.23
CA LEU A 28 -8.37 8.88 6.98
C LEU A 28 -8.42 8.01 5.72
N GLU A 29 -7.71 8.41 4.66
CA GLU A 29 -7.61 7.68 3.40
C GLU A 29 -6.93 6.31 3.61
N SER A 30 -5.84 6.26 4.36
CA SER A 30 -5.15 5.02 4.72
C SER A 30 -6.03 4.09 5.58
N LEU A 31 -6.83 4.62 6.50
CA LEU A 31 -7.77 3.85 7.33
C LEU A 31 -8.92 3.26 6.48
N GLN A 32 -9.48 4.03 5.55
CA GLN A 32 -10.53 3.56 4.65
C GLN A 32 -10.04 2.46 3.71
N LEU A 33 -8.81 2.57 3.24
CA LEU A 33 -8.17 1.57 2.40
C LEU A 33 -8.01 0.25 3.17
N LYS A 34 -7.40 0.30 4.35
CA LYS A 34 -7.14 -0.87 5.19
C LYS A 34 -8.40 -1.60 5.63
N SER A 35 -9.48 -0.87 5.91
CA SER A 35 -10.76 -1.46 6.34
C SER A 35 -11.52 -2.16 5.21
N SER A 36 -11.05 -2.07 3.96
CA SER A 36 -11.71 -2.67 2.80
C SER A 36 -11.18 -4.05 2.43
N PHE A 37 -10.13 -4.55 3.08
CA PHE A 37 -9.51 -5.82 2.72
C PHE A 37 -9.98 -6.96 3.62
N ILE A 38 -10.22 -8.11 2.97
CA ILE A 38 -10.54 -9.37 3.63
C ILE A 38 -9.59 -10.47 3.11
N ASP A 39 -9.39 -11.51 3.91
CA ASP A 39 -8.71 -12.72 3.45
C ASP A 39 -9.62 -13.58 2.56
N LEU A 40 -9.10 -14.70 2.06
CA LEU A 40 -9.86 -15.60 1.18
C LEU A 40 -10.88 -16.46 1.94
N GLU A 41 -10.88 -16.42 3.27
CA GLU A 41 -11.86 -17.01 4.18
C GLU A 41 -12.92 -15.99 4.65
N GLU A 42 -13.00 -14.83 4.02
CA GLU A 42 -13.93 -13.71 4.31
C GLU A 42 -13.72 -13.01 5.66
N ASN A 43 -12.60 -13.21 6.33
CA ASN A 43 -12.30 -12.49 7.55
C ASN A 43 -11.73 -11.11 7.24
N ASN A 44 -12.12 -10.10 8.02
CA ASN A 44 -11.51 -8.77 7.92
C ASN A 44 -10.01 -8.84 8.22
N LEU A 45 -9.21 -8.20 7.38
CA LEU A 45 -7.78 -8.11 7.60
C LEU A 45 -7.50 -7.20 8.80
N ASP A 46 -6.87 -7.76 9.82
CA ASP A 46 -6.41 -7.01 10.98
C ASP A 46 -5.00 -6.47 10.71
N PHE A 47 -4.92 -5.20 10.34
CA PHE A 47 -3.63 -4.53 10.12
C PHE A 47 -2.78 -4.38 11.39
N SER A 48 -3.37 -4.52 12.58
CA SER A 48 -2.60 -4.49 13.83
C SER A 48 -1.58 -5.64 13.94
N LYS A 49 -1.81 -6.73 13.21
CA LYS A 49 -0.86 -7.86 13.11
C LYS A 49 0.46 -7.49 12.41
N PHE A 50 0.48 -6.38 11.68
CA PHE A 50 1.65 -5.84 11.00
C PHE A 50 2.24 -4.63 11.75
N ASN A 51 1.75 -4.32 12.95
CA ASN A 51 2.33 -3.29 13.81
C ASN A 51 3.79 -3.68 14.11
N ASN A 52 4.68 -2.71 13.98
CA ASN A 52 6.14 -2.84 14.00
C ASN A 52 6.78 -3.39 12.71
N GLY A 53 6.00 -3.49 11.61
CA GLY A 53 6.51 -3.86 10.30
C GLY A 53 5.99 -2.93 9.21
N LYS A 54 6.58 -3.03 8.04
CA LYS A 54 6.19 -2.30 6.83
C LYS A 54 5.36 -3.19 5.92
N VAL A 55 4.34 -2.63 5.29
CA VAL A 55 3.44 -3.40 4.43
C VAL A 55 3.47 -2.87 3.01
N VAL A 56 3.75 -3.73 2.06
CA VAL A 56 3.57 -3.48 0.62
C VAL A 56 2.22 -4.03 0.21
N VAL A 57 1.31 -3.16 -0.23
CA VAL A 57 0.02 -3.54 -0.80
C VAL A 57 0.12 -3.38 -2.31
N SER A 58 0.14 -4.49 -3.06
CA SER A 58 0.16 -4.49 -4.52
C SER A 58 -1.22 -4.84 -5.07
N PHE A 59 -1.79 -3.94 -5.87
CA PHE A 59 -3.09 -4.12 -6.52
C PHE A 59 -2.93 -4.83 -7.85
N TRP A 60 -3.71 -5.90 -8.04
CA TRP A 60 -3.61 -6.78 -9.18
C TRP A 60 -4.97 -7.37 -9.59
N ALA A 61 -5.02 -8.02 -10.74
CA ALA A 61 -6.17 -8.83 -11.16
C ALA A 61 -5.72 -10.01 -12.03
N THR A 62 -6.57 -11.02 -12.14
CA THR A 62 -6.26 -12.23 -12.93
C THR A 62 -6.07 -11.97 -14.43
N TRP A 63 -6.66 -10.90 -14.94
CA TRP A 63 -6.51 -10.43 -16.33
C TRP A 63 -5.35 -9.45 -16.52
N CYS A 64 -4.68 -9.00 -15.44
CA CYS A 64 -3.57 -8.06 -15.49
C CYS A 64 -2.23 -8.80 -15.73
N ALA A 65 -1.91 -9.08 -16.98
CA ALA A 65 -0.68 -9.78 -17.34
C ALA A 65 0.61 -9.12 -16.80
N PRO A 66 0.79 -7.77 -16.82
CA PRO A 66 1.95 -7.15 -16.21
C PRO A 66 2.01 -7.36 -14.68
N CYS A 67 0.87 -7.37 -13.98
CA CYS A 67 0.83 -7.65 -12.54
C CYS A 67 1.30 -9.08 -12.21
N ILE A 68 0.81 -10.06 -12.99
CA ILE A 68 1.20 -11.47 -12.83
C ILE A 68 2.70 -11.65 -13.07
N LYS A 69 3.26 -10.94 -14.06
CA LYS A 69 4.68 -10.98 -14.39
C LYS A 69 5.59 -10.47 -13.25
N GLU A 70 5.08 -9.59 -12.39
CA GLU A 70 5.82 -9.09 -11.22
C GLU A 70 5.89 -10.10 -10.07
N MET A 71 4.89 -10.98 -9.91
CA MET A 71 4.74 -11.84 -8.73
C MET A 71 5.99 -12.66 -8.36
N PRO A 72 6.74 -13.24 -9.29
CA PRO A 72 7.99 -13.92 -8.95
C PRO A 72 9.04 -12.99 -8.34
N SER A 73 9.10 -11.71 -8.75
CA SER A 73 10.02 -10.73 -8.17
C SER A 73 9.52 -10.23 -6.81
N ILE A 74 8.21 -10.14 -6.61
CA ILE A 74 7.59 -9.85 -5.30
C ILE A 74 7.97 -10.92 -4.30
N LYS A 75 7.85 -12.21 -4.66
CA LYS A 75 8.20 -13.32 -3.77
C LYS A 75 9.67 -13.26 -3.32
N ARG A 76 10.59 -13.01 -4.26
CA ARG A 76 12.01 -12.87 -3.92
C ARG A 76 12.30 -11.62 -3.07
N ALA A 77 11.60 -10.52 -3.33
CA ALA A 77 11.73 -9.32 -2.53
C ALA A 77 11.21 -9.53 -1.10
N GLU A 78 10.08 -10.24 -0.92
CA GLU A 78 9.55 -10.62 0.38
C GLU A 78 10.59 -11.40 1.18
N GLU A 79 11.23 -12.40 0.58
CA GLU A 79 12.29 -13.20 1.21
C GLU A 79 13.51 -12.37 1.61
N ILE A 80 13.95 -11.41 0.75
CA ILE A 80 15.10 -10.53 1.03
C ILE A 80 14.79 -9.52 2.14
N LEU A 81 13.53 -9.08 2.24
CA LEU A 81 13.10 -7.99 3.11
C LEU A 81 12.42 -8.49 4.41
N ASP A 82 12.32 -9.81 4.63
CA ASP A 82 11.72 -10.40 5.83
C ASP A 82 12.42 -9.91 7.10
N ASP A 83 13.76 -9.93 7.13
CA ASP A 83 14.57 -9.41 8.25
C ASP A 83 14.41 -7.87 8.47
N TYR A 84 13.83 -7.16 7.49
CA TYR A 84 13.54 -5.73 7.57
C TYR A 84 12.06 -5.46 7.95
N GLY A 85 11.33 -6.50 8.30
CA GLY A 85 9.95 -6.42 8.76
C GLY A 85 8.93 -6.13 7.66
N TYR A 86 9.24 -6.40 6.39
CA TYR A 86 8.31 -6.22 5.29
C TYR A 86 7.33 -7.39 5.14
N THR A 87 6.08 -7.08 4.88
CA THR A 87 5.05 -8.04 4.45
C THR A 87 4.45 -7.59 3.13
N PHE A 88 4.33 -8.51 2.17
CA PHE A 88 3.72 -8.22 0.87
C PHE A 88 2.29 -8.79 0.82
N LEU A 89 1.33 -7.95 0.46
CA LEU A 89 -0.09 -8.26 0.34
C LEU A 89 -0.55 -7.99 -1.10
N LEU A 90 -1.07 -9.01 -1.77
CA LEU A 90 -1.60 -8.91 -3.13
C LEU A 90 -3.11 -8.78 -3.08
N VAL A 91 -3.63 -7.60 -3.40
CA VAL A 91 -5.05 -7.26 -3.28
C VAL A 91 -5.71 -7.23 -4.65
N SER A 92 -6.83 -7.94 -4.81
CA SER A 92 -7.69 -7.88 -5.99
C SER A 92 -9.12 -7.51 -5.59
N ASP A 93 -9.85 -6.80 -6.45
CA ASP A 93 -11.29 -6.52 -6.27
C ASP A 93 -12.19 -7.55 -6.97
N GLU A 94 -11.60 -8.60 -7.54
CA GLU A 94 -12.33 -9.74 -8.11
C GLU A 94 -12.96 -10.62 -7.01
N THR A 95 -13.76 -11.59 -7.42
CA THR A 95 -14.39 -12.54 -6.48
C THR A 95 -13.33 -13.45 -5.83
N ILE A 96 -13.60 -13.90 -4.62
CA ILE A 96 -12.72 -14.83 -3.87
C ILE A 96 -12.44 -16.08 -4.69
N ASP A 97 -13.45 -16.64 -5.39
CA ASP A 97 -13.28 -17.82 -6.23
C ASP A 97 -12.25 -17.61 -7.34
N LYS A 98 -12.27 -16.45 -8.01
CA LYS A 98 -11.28 -16.13 -9.04
C LYS A 98 -9.87 -16.01 -8.46
N ILE A 99 -9.72 -15.32 -7.32
CA ILE A 99 -8.43 -15.15 -6.65
C ILE A 99 -7.90 -16.51 -6.18
N SER A 100 -8.75 -17.34 -5.56
CA SER A 100 -8.40 -18.67 -5.05
C SER A 100 -7.99 -19.62 -6.15
N ASN A 101 -8.76 -19.65 -7.26
CA ASN A 101 -8.43 -20.47 -8.43
C ASN A 101 -7.07 -20.06 -9.00
N PHE A 102 -6.83 -18.75 -9.19
CA PHE A 102 -5.55 -18.23 -9.66
C PHE A 102 -4.39 -18.64 -8.73
N LYS A 103 -4.55 -18.45 -7.41
CA LYS A 103 -3.54 -18.82 -6.41
C LYS A 103 -3.18 -20.32 -6.52
N ASN A 104 -4.19 -21.19 -6.65
CA ASN A 104 -4.00 -22.63 -6.75
C ASN A 104 -3.32 -23.03 -8.07
N GLU A 105 -3.71 -22.44 -9.20
CA GLU A 105 -3.14 -22.73 -10.51
C GLU A 105 -1.68 -22.29 -10.62
N MET A 106 -1.36 -21.11 -10.11
CA MET A 106 -0.02 -20.53 -10.22
C MET A 106 0.94 -21.01 -9.13
N ASN A 107 0.41 -21.62 -8.05
CA ASN A 107 1.18 -22.14 -6.92
C ASN A 107 2.16 -21.11 -6.32
N PHE A 108 1.73 -19.85 -6.26
CA PHE A 108 2.49 -18.80 -5.60
C PHE A 108 2.27 -18.83 -4.08
N ASP A 109 3.33 -18.94 -3.31
CA ASP A 109 3.32 -18.75 -1.86
C ASP A 109 3.41 -17.25 -1.53
N LEU A 110 2.29 -16.54 -1.79
CA LEU A 110 2.09 -15.12 -1.54
C LEU A 110 0.76 -14.91 -0.80
N LYS A 111 0.63 -13.80 -0.10
CA LYS A 111 -0.58 -13.45 0.66
C LYS A 111 -1.58 -12.72 -0.25
N PHE A 112 -2.59 -13.44 -0.70
CA PHE A 112 -3.67 -12.91 -1.52
C PHE A 112 -4.84 -12.46 -0.68
N LEU A 113 -5.40 -11.30 -1.02
CA LEU A 113 -6.51 -10.67 -0.34
C LEU A 113 -7.55 -10.19 -1.36
N LYS A 114 -8.78 -10.00 -0.87
CA LYS A 114 -9.85 -9.36 -1.63
C LYS A 114 -10.11 -7.95 -1.12
N SER A 115 -10.30 -7.00 -2.03
CA SER A 115 -10.91 -5.71 -1.72
C SER A 115 -12.43 -5.80 -1.83
N ASN A 116 -13.15 -5.35 -0.80
CA ASN A 116 -14.61 -5.21 -0.81
C ASN A 116 -15.08 -3.94 -1.51
N LYS A 117 -14.13 -3.11 -1.97
CA LYS A 117 -14.39 -1.89 -2.74
C LYS A 117 -13.73 -2.00 -4.10
N SER A 118 -14.32 -1.36 -5.12
CA SER A 118 -13.66 -1.25 -6.42
C SER A 118 -12.39 -0.43 -6.30
N PHE A 119 -11.41 -0.71 -7.14
CA PHE A 119 -10.11 -0.02 -7.11
C PHE A 119 -10.25 1.49 -7.33
N GLU A 120 -11.14 1.93 -8.24
CA GLU A 120 -11.39 3.36 -8.48
C GLU A 120 -11.92 4.06 -7.22
N SER A 121 -12.76 3.37 -6.41
CA SER A 121 -13.35 3.96 -5.20
C SER A 121 -12.34 4.15 -4.06
N ILE A 122 -11.17 3.53 -4.18
CA ILE A 122 -10.05 3.64 -3.23
C ILE A 122 -8.82 4.31 -3.84
N GLY A 123 -9.00 5.04 -4.96
CA GLY A 123 -7.96 5.87 -5.57
C GLY A 123 -6.96 5.12 -6.45
N VAL A 124 -7.21 3.85 -6.80
CA VAL A 124 -6.35 3.05 -7.70
C VAL A 124 -6.92 3.06 -9.11
N TYR A 125 -6.31 3.83 -10.01
CA TYR A 125 -6.78 4.06 -11.39
C TYR A 125 -5.93 3.35 -12.45
N ALA A 126 -4.81 2.76 -12.06
CA ALA A 126 -3.90 2.04 -12.97
C ALA A 126 -3.38 0.77 -12.29
N MET A 127 -3.06 -0.25 -13.08
CA MET A 127 -2.48 -1.50 -12.57
C MET A 127 -1.23 -1.90 -13.38
N PRO A 128 -0.19 -2.42 -12.71
CA PRO A 128 -0.07 -2.56 -11.26
C PRO A 128 0.13 -1.21 -10.56
N THR A 129 -0.39 -1.07 -9.35
CA THR A 129 -0.07 0.01 -8.41
C THR A 129 0.26 -0.63 -7.07
N SER A 130 1.24 -0.09 -6.36
CA SER A 130 1.62 -0.58 -5.04
C SER A 130 1.81 0.57 -4.06
N TYR A 131 1.25 0.43 -2.87
CA TYR A 131 1.43 1.33 -1.74
C TYR A 131 2.34 0.71 -0.69
N ILE A 132 3.27 1.50 -0.16
CA ILE A 132 4.13 1.09 0.95
C ILE A 132 3.65 1.82 2.20
N PHE A 133 3.28 1.04 3.21
CA PHE A 133 2.90 1.54 4.54
C PHE A 133 4.08 1.39 5.51
N ASP A 134 4.33 2.42 6.31
CA ASP A 134 5.26 2.36 7.43
C ASP A 134 4.65 1.62 8.65
N GLU A 135 5.42 1.53 9.73
CA GLU A 135 5.02 0.88 10.98
C GLU A 135 3.82 1.56 11.67
N ASN A 136 3.55 2.84 11.34
CA ASN A 136 2.39 3.58 11.82
C ASN A 136 1.17 3.40 10.90
N GLY A 137 1.36 2.68 9.79
CA GLY A 137 0.35 2.43 8.79
C GLY A 137 0.04 3.62 7.89
N LYS A 138 0.99 4.54 7.75
CA LYS A 138 0.94 5.67 6.83
C LYS A 138 1.57 5.27 5.49
N ILE A 139 0.98 5.69 4.37
CA ILE A 139 1.56 5.51 3.04
C ILE A 139 2.80 6.42 2.93
N VAL A 140 3.98 5.81 2.75
CA VAL A 140 5.26 6.52 2.63
C VAL A 140 5.82 6.49 1.21
N GLU A 141 5.34 5.57 0.36
CA GLU A 141 5.77 5.47 -1.03
C GLU A 141 4.65 4.89 -1.89
N THR A 142 4.59 5.27 -3.16
CA THR A 142 3.66 4.74 -4.16
C THR A 142 4.39 4.42 -5.45
N PHE A 143 4.21 3.22 -5.94
CA PHE A 143 4.69 2.79 -7.26
C PHE A 143 3.51 2.58 -8.20
N VAL A 144 3.60 3.14 -9.41
CA VAL A 144 2.62 2.93 -10.49
C VAL A 144 3.34 2.34 -11.70
N GLY A 145 2.84 1.22 -12.20
CA GLY A 145 3.45 0.46 -13.29
C GLY A 145 4.32 -0.69 -12.80
N VAL A 146 4.91 -1.41 -13.75
CA VAL A 146 5.68 -2.63 -13.50
C VAL A 146 6.97 -2.35 -12.75
N ILE A 147 7.18 -3.05 -11.65
CA ILE A 147 8.38 -2.96 -10.81
C ILE A 147 9.12 -4.29 -10.81
N LYS A 148 10.43 -4.23 -10.93
CA LYS A 148 11.30 -5.37 -10.64
C LYS A 148 11.69 -5.33 -9.16
N TRP A 149 10.82 -5.90 -8.32
CA TRP A 149 10.87 -5.80 -6.85
C TRP A 149 12.17 -6.31 -6.24
N ASP A 150 12.78 -7.34 -6.83
CA ASP A 150 14.04 -7.95 -6.42
C ASP A 150 15.29 -7.24 -6.99
N SER A 151 15.15 -6.09 -7.64
CA SER A 151 16.30 -5.31 -8.10
C SER A 151 17.02 -4.65 -6.94
N GLU A 152 18.35 -4.53 -7.05
CA GLU A 152 19.18 -3.88 -6.03
C GLU A 152 18.69 -2.45 -5.71
N GLU A 153 18.26 -1.71 -6.74
CA GLU A 153 17.72 -0.35 -6.59
C GLU A 153 16.49 -0.33 -5.68
N ILE A 154 15.50 -1.19 -5.96
CA ILE A 154 14.24 -1.24 -5.19
C ILE A 154 14.50 -1.78 -3.78
N ILE A 155 15.30 -2.84 -3.64
CA ILE A 155 15.65 -3.40 -2.33
C ILE A 155 16.34 -2.36 -1.46
N ASN A 156 17.32 -1.62 -1.99
CA ASN A 156 18.02 -0.58 -1.24
C ASN A 156 17.10 0.60 -0.90
N LYS A 157 16.21 0.98 -1.82
CA LYS A 157 15.19 2.01 -1.54
C LYS A 157 14.27 1.60 -0.39
N LEU A 158 13.74 0.36 -0.40
CA LEU A 158 12.85 -0.13 0.64
C LEU A 158 13.58 -0.28 1.99
N LYS A 159 14.84 -0.68 2.00
CA LYS A 159 15.64 -0.75 3.23
C LYS A 159 15.91 0.63 3.87
N ALA A 160 15.82 1.69 3.07
CA ALA A 160 16.06 3.07 3.54
C ALA A 160 14.77 3.76 4.04
N LEU A 161 13.58 3.20 3.80
CA LEU A 161 12.32 3.69 4.34
C LEU A 161 12.14 3.28 5.80
#